data_0e2ba7a6f774a29b7304518ced6065cd
#
_entry.id   0e2ba7a6f774a29b7304518ced6065cd
#
_cell.length_a   1.000
_cell.length_b   1.000
_cell.length_c   1.000
_cell.angle_alpha   90.00
_cell.angle_beta   90.00
_cell.angle_gamma   90.00
#
_symmetry.space_group_name_H-M   'P 1'
#
loop_
_entity.id
_entity.type
_entity.pdbx_description
1 polymer ?
#
loop_
_entity_poly.entity_id
_entity_poly.type
_entity_poly.pdbx_seq_one_letter_code
_entity_poly.pdbx_strand_id
1 'polypeptide(L)'
;MVCLDTSVLVSLLRKDRSALSHLSRAVTEGSKISTTVVSLCELYAGAYASTNPTKELQKIERLTSTLEIFILTEEASRRYGELLNSKPIKAQPIGDFDLIIAAIVLTNSEALITRNPEHFGRVPGLSFETW
;
A
#
# COMPACT_ATOMS: atom_id res chain seq x y z
N MET A 1 10.67 -7.48 -5.30
CA MET A 1 9.56 -7.46 -4.32
C MET A 1 8.69 -6.23 -4.59
N VAL A 2 7.38 -6.38 -4.53
CA VAL A 2 6.44 -5.28 -4.73
C VAL A 2 5.55 -5.10 -3.51
N CYS A 3 5.23 -3.87 -3.20
CA CYS A 3 4.37 -3.51 -2.08
C CYS A 3 3.05 -2.95 -2.60
N LEU A 4 1.94 -3.55 -2.20
CA LEU A 4 0.62 -3.13 -2.63
C LEU A 4 0.08 -2.06 -1.68
N ASP A 5 -0.40 -0.94 -2.24
CA ASP A 5 -1.09 0.04 -1.41
C ASP A 5 -2.55 -0.36 -1.17
N THR A 6 -3.24 0.41 -0.37
CA THR A 6 -4.63 0.14 0.00
C THR A 6 -5.57 0.06 -1.21
N SER A 7 -5.38 0.93 -2.20
CA SER A 7 -6.24 0.98 -3.38
C SER A 7 -6.20 -0.33 -4.18
N VAL A 8 -5.03 -0.94 -4.30
CA VAL A 8 -4.85 -2.23 -4.97
C VAL A 8 -5.44 -3.36 -4.15
N LEU A 9 -5.22 -3.35 -2.83
CA LEU A 9 -5.81 -4.37 -1.94
C LEU A 9 -7.34 -4.35 -2.01
N VAL A 10 -7.95 -3.16 -2.00
CA VAL A 10 -9.40 -3.01 -2.16
C VAL A 10 -9.86 -3.59 -3.49
N SER A 11 -9.13 -3.34 -4.56
CA SER A 11 -9.43 -3.90 -5.89
C SER A 11 -9.37 -5.43 -5.89
N LEU A 12 -8.36 -6.02 -5.24
CA LEU A 12 -8.24 -7.47 -5.09
C LEU A 12 -9.40 -8.06 -4.29
N LEU A 13 -9.79 -7.41 -3.20
CA LEU A 13 -10.93 -7.84 -2.38
C LEU A 13 -12.26 -7.78 -3.13
N ARG A 14 -12.39 -6.83 -4.06
CA ARG A 14 -13.55 -6.71 -4.96
C ARG A 14 -13.49 -7.63 -6.16
N LYS A 15 -12.45 -8.45 -6.28
CA LYS A 15 -12.21 -9.38 -7.38
C LYS A 15 -12.10 -8.68 -8.74
N ASP A 16 -11.48 -7.52 -8.78
CA ASP A 16 -11.17 -6.81 -10.01
C ASP A 16 -10.24 -7.69 -10.87
N ARG A 17 -10.65 -7.96 -12.09
CA ARG A 17 -9.92 -8.86 -13.01
C ARG A 17 -8.52 -8.36 -13.32
N SER A 18 -8.36 -7.06 -13.53
CA SER A 18 -7.06 -6.47 -13.83
C SER A 18 -6.09 -6.64 -12.66
N ALA A 19 -6.53 -6.31 -11.45
CA ALA A 19 -5.69 -6.47 -10.25
C ALA A 19 -5.32 -7.94 -10.02
N LEU A 20 -6.28 -8.86 -10.15
CA LEU A 20 -6.04 -10.28 -9.99
C LEU A 20 -5.07 -10.83 -11.04
N SER A 21 -5.19 -10.39 -12.29
CA SER A 21 -4.29 -10.78 -13.37
C SER A 21 -2.85 -10.32 -13.11
N HIS A 22 -2.67 -9.08 -12.69
CA HIS A 22 -1.34 -8.54 -12.36
C HIS A 22 -0.73 -9.27 -11.15
N LEU A 23 -1.52 -9.53 -10.11
CA LEU A 23 -1.06 -10.27 -8.94
C LEU A 23 -0.63 -11.68 -9.33
N SER A 24 -1.44 -12.38 -10.11
CA SER A 24 -1.13 -13.73 -10.58
C SER A 24 0.17 -13.75 -11.39
N ARG A 25 0.37 -12.78 -12.26
CA ARG A 25 1.61 -12.65 -13.03
C ARG A 25 2.82 -12.43 -12.10
N ALA A 26 2.71 -11.49 -11.17
CA ALA A 26 3.79 -11.20 -10.24
C ALA A 26 4.20 -12.43 -9.43
N VAL A 27 3.22 -13.19 -8.93
CA VAL A 27 3.47 -14.43 -8.19
C VAL A 27 4.12 -15.47 -9.10
N THR A 28 3.65 -15.64 -10.32
CA THR A 28 4.21 -16.58 -11.31
C THR A 28 5.68 -16.23 -11.63
N GLU A 29 5.99 -14.94 -11.71
CA GLU A 29 7.34 -14.46 -11.95
C GLU A 29 8.26 -14.55 -10.72
N GLY A 30 7.74 -15.05 -9.61
CA GLY A 30 8.51 -15.25 -8.38
C GLY A 30 8.68 -14.00 -7.53
N SER A 31 7.91 -12.95 -7.79
CA SER A 31 7.94 -11.72 -6.97
C SER A 31 7.36 -12.00 -5.60
N LYS A 32 8.03 -11.49 -4.57
CA LYS A 32 7.45 -11.44 -3.22
C LYS A 32 6.48 -10.27 -3.16
N ILE A 33 5.33 -10.51 -2.57
CA ILE A 33 4.27 -9.52 -2.45
C ILE A 33 4.13 -9.08 -1.00
N SER A 34 4.10 -7.79 -0.80
CA SER A 34 3.99 -7.19 0.53
C SER A 34 2.92 -6.11 0.57
N THR A 35 2.60 -5.67 1.76
CA THR A 35 1.83 -4.45 2.02
C THR A 35 2.31 -3.83 3.32
N THR A 36 1.69 -2.75 3.76
CA THR A 36 2.06 -2.07 4.99
C THR A 36 0.99 -2.24 6.06
N VAL A 37 1.40 -2.12 7.32
CA VAL A 37 0.48 -2.09 8.46
C VAL A 37 -0.51 -0.92 8.34
N VAL A 38 -0.13 0.17 7.68
CA VAL A 38 -1.01 1.33 7.44
C VAL A 38 -2.17 0.94 6.51
N SER A 39 -1.89 0.20 5.44
CA SER A 39 -2.94 -0.33 4.57
C SER A 39 -3.87 -1.28 5.32
N LEU A 40 -3.34 -2.09 6.24
CA LEU A 40 -4.19 -2.93 7.10
C LEU A 40 -5.14 -2.09 7.95
N CYS A 41 -4.66 -0.97 8.53
CA CYS A 41 -5.52 -0.06 9.29
C CYS A 41 -6.69 0.43 8.45
N GLU A 42 -6.43 0.81 7.21
CA GLU A 42 -7.47 1.28 6.29
C GLU A 42 -8.46 0.17 5.92
N LEU A 43 -7.96 -1.03 5.66
CA LEU A 43 -8.82 -2.19 5.36
C LEU A 43 -9.72 -2.55 6.54
N TYR A 44 -9.17 -2.61 7.75
CA TYR A 44 -9.94 -2.93 8.95
C TYR A 44 -10.96 -1.83 9.26
N ALA A 45 -10.59 -0.57 9.09
CA ALA A 45 -11.55 0.53 9.25
C ALA A 45 -12.74 0.36 8.30
N GLY A 46 -12.49 0.01 7.05
CA GLY A 46 -13.54 -0.26 6.07
C GLY A 46 -14.39 -1.48 6.43
N ALA A 47 -13.76 -2.55 6.92
CA ALA A 47 -14.47 -3.77 7.32
C ALA A 47 -15.45 -3.51 8.47
N TYR A 48 -15.01 -2.81 9.51
CA TYR A 48 -15.87 -2.49 10.66
C TYR A 48 -16.97 -1.49 10.33
N ALA A 49 -16.80 -0.68 9.30
CA ALA A 49 -17.83 0.23 8.81
C ALA A 49 -18.82 -0.44 7.85
N SER A 50 -18.57 -1.68 7.43
CA SER A 50 -19.41 -2.38 6.46
C SER A 50 -20.68 -2.95 7.11
N THR A 51 -21.62 -3.40 6.27
CA THR A 51 -22.86 -4.03 6.73
C THR A 51 -22.65 -5.42 7.31
N ASN A 52 -21.55 -6.09 6.95
CA ASN A 52 -21.19 -7.41 7.47
C ASN A 52 -19.71 -7.46 7.81
N PRO A 53 -19.30 -6.92 8.98
CA PRO A 53 -17.89 -6.89 9.37
C PRO A 53 -17.23 -8.26 9.42
N THR A 54 -17.91 -9.27 9.94
CA THR A 54 -17.36 -10.63 10.05
C THR A 54 -16.92 -11.16 8.68
N LYS A 55 -17.75 -11.01 7.67
CA LYS A 55 -17.44 -11.44 6.30
C LYS A 55 -16.25 -10.67 5.71
N GLU A 56 -16.22 -9.36 5.89
CA GLU A 56 -15.14 -8.52 5.38
C GLU A 56 -13.81 -8.82 6.08
N LEU A 57 -13.82 -9.04 7.40
CA LEU A 57 -12.63 -9.43 8.14
C LEU A 57 -12.07 -10.76 7.64
N GLN A 58 -12.92 -11.75 7.36
CA GLN A 58 -12.47 -13.04 6.82
C GLN A 58 -11.78 -12.88 5.46
N LYS A 59 -12.32 -12.03 4.59
CA LYS A 59 -11.71 -11.75 3.29
C LYS A 59 -10.33 -11.12 3.45
N ILE A 60 -10.21 -10.14 4.34
CA ILE A 60 -8.94 -9.46 4.62
C ILE A 60 -7.92 -10.45 5.15
N GLU A 61 -8.29 -11.27 6.12
CA GLU A 61 -7.41 -12.28 6.70
C GLU A 61 -6.88 -13.26 5.64
N ARG A 62 -7.73 -13.72 4.73
CA ARG A 62 -7.31 -14.61 3.65
C ARG A 62 -6.30 -13.94 2.73
N LEU A 63 -6.56 -12.69 2.34
CA LEU A 63 -5.66 -11.97 1.45
C LEU A 63 -4.32 -11.70 2.14
N THR A 64 -4.35 -11.17 3.35
CA THR A 64 -3.13 -10.75 4.05
C THR A 64 -2.28 -11.91 4.55
N SER A 65 -2.86 -13.09 4.74
CA SER A 65 -2.09 -14.29 5.13
C SER A 65 -1.04 -14.68 4.08
N THR A 66 -1.21 -14.23 2.84
CA THR A 66 -0.28 -14.52 1.75
C THR A 66 0.75 -13.42 1.53
N LEU A 67 0.68 -12.34 2.29
CA LEU A 67 1.50 -11.14 2.10
C LEU A 67 2.47 -10.96 3.26
N GLU A 68 3.63 -10.39 2.95
CA GLU A 68 4.52 -9.84 3.97
C GLU A 68 3.98 -8.48 4.41
N ILE A 69 3.98 -8.21 5.71
CA ILE A 69 3.44 -6.96 6.27
C ILE A 69 4.59 -6.14 6.82
N PHE A 70 4.85 -4.98 6.21
CA PHE A 70 5.86 -4.06 6.72
C PHE A 70 5.27 -3.16 7.79
N ILE A 71 6.01 -3.01 8.89
CA ILE A 71 5.64 -2.13 9.98
C ILE A 71 6.24 -0.73 9.80
N LEU A 72 5.76 0.23 10.57
CA LEU A 72 6.36 1.56 10.65
C LEU A 72 7.53 1.50 11.62
N THR A 73 8.74 1.41 11.09
CA THR A 73 9.97 1.38 11.87
C THR A 73 10.41 2.81 12.25
N GLU A 74 11.41 2.92 13.14
CA GLU A 74 12.03 4.21 13.44
C GLU A 74 12.64 4.85 12.18
N GLU A 75 13.31 4.04 11.35
CA GLU A 75 13.88 4.51 10.08
C GLU A 75 12.80 5.06 9.15
N ALA A 76 11.69 4.35 8.99
CA ALA A 76 10.57 4.83 8.18
C ALA A 76 9.95 6.10 8.77
N SER A 77 9.90 6.21 10.10
CA SER A 77 9.41 7.42 10.78
C SER A 77 10.27 8.64 10.48
N ARG A 78 11.58 8.49 10.44
CA ARG A 78 12.49 9.56 10.02
C ARG A 78 12.26 9.94 8.57
N ARG A 79 12.11 8.96 7.70
CA ARG A 79 11.83 9.18 6.29
C ARG A 79 10.52 9.96 6.09
N TYR A 80 9.50 9.64 6.87
CA TYR A 80 8.25 10.39 6.87
C TYR A 80 8.49 11.88 7.17
N GLY A 81 9.27 12.19 8.20
CA GLY A 81 9.59 13.57 8.55
C GLY A 81 10.33 14.32 7.44
N GLU A 82 11.28 13.65 6.79
CA GLU A 82 11.99 14.22 5.64
C GLU A 82 11.02 14.50 4.47
N LEU A 83 10.17 13.54 4.14
CA LEU A 83 9.21 13.66 3.04
C LEU A 83 8.20 14.78 3.30
N LEU A 84 7.67 14.86 4.50
CA LEU A 84 6.70 15.89 4.89
C LEU A 84 7.28 17.29 4.70
N ASN A 85 8.59 17.46 4.90
CA ASN A 85 9.29 18.72 4.77
C ASN A 85 9.96 18.93 3.40
N SER A 86 9.77 18.00 2.47
CA SER A 86 10.28 18.14 1.11
C SER A 86 9.47 19.16 0.30
N LYS A 87 10.13 19.83 -0.65
CA LYS A 87 9.48 20.86 -1.47
C LYS A 87 8.26 20.34 -2.24
N PRO A 88 8.31 19.18 -2.93
CA PRO A 88 7.14 18.70 -3.67
C PRO A 88 5.93 18.43 -2.78
N ILE A 89 6.15 17.86 -1.60
CA ILE A 89 5.05 17.54 -0.67
C ILE A 89 4.50 18.81 -0.01
N LYS A 90 5.35 19.76 0.35
CA LYS A 90 4.89 21.05 0.87
C LYS A 90 4.07 21.83 -0.16
N ALA A 91 4.47 21.78 -1.42
CA ALA A 91 3.76 22.48 -2.51
C ALA A 91 2.41 21.83 -2.82
N GLN A 92 2.36 20.51 -2.80
CA GLN A 92 1.13 19.74 -3.06
C GLN A 92 1.06 18.57 -2.06
N PRO A 93 0.48 18.80 -0.87
CA PRO A 93 0.38 17.76 0.15
C PRO A 93 -0.42 16.54 -0.30
N ILE A 94 -0.02 15.39 0.20
CA ILE A 94 -0.79 14.15 0.11
C ILE A 94 -1.24 13.76 1.52
N GLY A 95 -2.20 12.85 1.64
CA GLY A 95 -2.68 12.41 2.94
C GLY A 95 -1.57 11.77 3.78
N ASP A 96 -1.71 11.85 5.11
CA ASP A 96 -0.71 11.32 6.04
C ASP A 96 -0.49 9.83 5.86
N PHE A 97 -1.56 9.06 5.67
CA PHE A 97 -1.45 7.61 5.48
C PHE A 97 -0.67 7.28 4.20
N ASP A 98 -0.95 7.96 3.09
CA ASP A 98 -0.21 7.76 1.86
C ASP A 98 1.27 8.12 2.02
N LEU A 99 1.55 9.18 2.76
CA LEU A 99 2.93 9.59 3.02
C LEU A 99 3.67 8.59 3.90
N ILE A 100 3.02 8.03 4.91
CA ILE A 100 3.59 6.99 5.76
C ILE A 100 3.82 5.70 4.96
N ILE A 101 2.87 5.32 4.10
CA ILE A 101 3.06 4.18 3.19
C ILE A 101 4.30 4.39 2.32
N ALA A 102 4.43 5.57 1.71
CA ALA A 102 5.59 5.90 0.90
C ALA A 102 6.91 5.81 1.68
N ALA A 103 6.92 6.29 2.92
CA ALA A 103 8.08 6.21 3.79
C ALA A 103 8.49 4.76 4.09
N ILE A 104 7.52 3.90 4.37
CA ILE A 104 7.76 2.47 4.61
C ILE A 104 8.34 1.81 3.34
N VAL A 105 7.75 2.09 2.19
CA VAL A 105 8.21 1.51 0.91
C VAL A 105 9.64 1.96 0.60
N LEU A 106 9.94 3.24 0.74
CA LEU A 106 11.29 3.77 0.51
C LEU A 106 12.33 3.15 1.44
N THR A 107 11.98 2.91 2.68
CA THR A 107 12.86 2.28 3.66
C THR A 107 13.19 0.83 3.29
N ASN A 108 12.27 0.13 2.67
CA ASN A 108 12.45 -1.26 2.25
C ASN A 108 12.93 -1.42 0.81
N SER A 109 13.17 -0.31 0.11
CA SER A 109 13.63 -0.30 -1.29
C SER A 109 12.69 -1.06 -2.24
N GLU A 110 11.38 -1.01 -1.96
CA GLU A 110 10.35 -1.67 -2.73
C GLU A 110 9.82 -0.77 -3.86
N ALA A 111 9.20 -1.40 -4.86
CA ALA A 111 8.32 -0.68 -5.77
C ALA A 111 6.90 -0.71 -5.21
N LEU A 112 6.24 0.43 -5.21
CA LEU A 112 4.85 0.53 -4.79
C LEU A 112 3.91 0.24 -5.95
N ILE A 113 2.91 -0.58 -5.73
CA ILE A 113 1.83 -0.79 -6.69
C ILE A 113 0.61 -0.03 -6.21
N THR A 114 0.11 0.86 -7.04
CA THR A 114 -0.98 1.78 -6.66
C THR A 114 -1.93 2.05 -7.82
N ARG A 115 -3.16 2.42 -7.49
CA ARG A 115 -4.12 3.02 -8.43
C ARG A 115 -4.26 4.52 -8.25
N ASN A 116 -3.37 5.10 -7.46
CA ASN A 116 -3.37 6.52 -7.14
C ASN A 116 -2.02 7.18 -7.48
N PRO A 117 -1.60 7.15 -8.75
CA PRO A 117 -0.28 7.63 -9.14
C PRO A 117 -0.08 9.12 -8.90
N GLU A 118 -1.14 9.93 -8.87
CA GLU A 118 -1.04 11.36 -8.63
C GLU A 118 -0.45 11.69 -7.27
N HIS A 119 -0.86 10.99 -6.23
CA HIS A 119 -0.30 11.19 -4.90
C HIS A 119 1.14 10.73 -4.82
N PHE A 120 1.39 9.49 -5.19
CA PHE A 120 2.70 8.87 -5.02
C PHE A 120 3.75 9.41 -5.99
N GLY A 121 3.33 9.92 -7.14
CA GLY A 121 4.23 10.59 -8.10
C GLY A 121 4.89 11.85 -7.55
N ARG A 122 4.35 12.43 -6.48
CA ARG A 122 4.93 13.61 -5.80
C ARG A 122 6.03 13.25 -4.81
N VAL A 123 6.17 11.97 -4.48
CA VAL A 123 7.12 11.52 -3.46
C VAL A 123 8.51 11.36 -4.06
N PRO A 124 9.52 12.13 -3.60
CA PRO A 124 10.87 12.02 -4.13
C PRO A 124 11.45 10.63 -3.93
N GLY A 125 12.02 10.07 -4.99
CA GLY A 125 12.74 8.80 -4.95
C GLY A 125 11.88 7.54 -4.93
N LEU A 126 10.56 7.67 -4.91
CA LEU A 126 9.66 6.52 -4.89
C LEU A 126 9.49 5.92 -6.28
N SER A 127 9.76 4.63 -6.40
CA SER A 127 9.40 3.84 -7.60
C SER A 127 7.99 3.30 -7.42
N PHE A 128 7.15 3.46 -8.43
CA PHE A 128 5.80 2.95 -8.38
C PHE A 128 5.30 2.50 -9.75
N GLU A 129 4.33 1.60 -9.73
CA GLU A 129 3.62 1.10 -10.91
C GLU A 129 2.12 1.11 -10.62
N THR A 130 1.33 1.08 -11.68
CA THR A 130 -0.12 0.98 -11.58
C THR A 130 -0.61 -0.36 -12.13
N TRP A 131 -1.62 -0.91 -11.49
CA TRP A 131 -2.26 -2.16 -11.93
C TRP A 131 -3.70 -1.91 -12.41
#